data_91d204bdfb5720f38a4f2747d8916065
#
_entry.id   91d204bdfb5720f38a4f2747d8916065
#
_cell.length_a   1.000
_cell.length_b   1.000
_cell.length_c   1.000
_cell.angle_alpha   90.00
_cell.angle_beta   90.00
_cell.angle_gamma   90.00
#
_symmetry.space_group_name_H-M   'P 1'
#
loop_
_entity.id
_entity.type
_entity.pdbx_description
1 polymer ?
#
loop_
_entity_poly.entity_id
_entity_poly.type
_entity_poly.pdbx_seq_one_letter_code
_entity_poly.pdbx_strand_id
1 'polypeptide(L)'
;MRTFFLAYLAEGYGPVGRVDEGLAVLAEAMALVESTGVCIYEAELYRIKGELTLKRPEAGSNSEVQEEAETYFRQALNVARLQSAKSWELRATMSLARLLAQHGRRDEARAMLAEIYGWFTEGFDTADLKDAKVLLDELSA
;
A
#
# COMPACT_ATOMS: atom_id res chain seq x y z
N MET A 1 2.42 -11.84 16.23
CA MET A 1 1.97 -10.43 16.25
C MET A 1 3.10 -9.41 16.19
N ARG A 2 4.35 -9.87 16.42
CA ARG A 2 5.51 -8.97 16.32
C ARG A 2 5.65 -8.35 14.93
N THR A 3 5.42 -9.10 13.85
CA THR A 3 5.50 -8.61 12.48
C THR A 3 4.50 -7.48 12.23
N PHE A 4 3.26 -7.64 12.72
CA PHE A 4 2.22 -6.61 12.58
C PHE A 4 2.57 -5.35 13.36
N PHE A 5 3.08 -5.51 14.58
CA PHE A 5 3.54 -4.38 15.39
C PHE A 5 4.65 -3.61 14.69
N LEU A 6 5.63 -4.31 14.12
CA LEU A 6 6.74 -3.69 13.39
C LEU A 6 6.23 -2.93 12.15
N ALA A 7 5.22 -3.46 11.45
CA ALA A 7 4.62 -2.80 10.30
C ALA A 7 3.97 -1.47 10.69
N TYR A 8 3.22 -1.44 11.78
CA TYR A 8 2.63 -0.19 12.28
C TYR A 8 3.68 0.81 12.72
N LEU A 9 4.74 0.33 13.36
CA LEU A 9 5.83 1.19 13.78
C LEU A 9 6.54 1.81 12.56
N ALA A 10 6.80 1.01 11.53
CA ALA A 10 7.40 1.48 10.28
C ALA A 10 6.52 2.54 9.60
N GLU A 11 5.21 2.32 9.53
CA GLU A 11 4.26 3.28 8.97
C GLU A 11 4.30 4.61 9.73
N GLY A 12 4.43 4.55 11.06
CA GLY A 12 4.52 5.73 11.90
C GLY A 12 5.77 6.58 11.62
N TYR A 13 6.88 5.98 11.22
CA TYR A 13 8.10 6.74 10.89
C TYR A 13 7.93 7.59 9.63
N GLY A 14 7.12 7.15 8.68
CA GLY A 14 6.90 7.89 7.43
C GLY A 14 6.34 9.29 7.66
N PRO A 15 5.20 9.46 8.39
CA PRO A 15 4.62 10.77 8.64
C PRO A 15 5.54 11.75 9.37
N VAL A 16 6.44 11.26 10.22
CA VAL A 16 7.38 12.14 10.95
C VAL A 16 8.69 12.36 10.20
N GLY A 17 8.79 11.89 8.95
CA GLY A 17 9.96 12.15 8.11
C GLY A 17 11.17 11.26 8.41
N ARG A 18 11.01 10.18 9.16
CA ARG A 18 12.09 9.25 9.51
C ARG A 18 12.04 8.02 8.62
N VAL A 19 12.11 8.26 7.31
CA VAL A 19 11.91 7.22 6.28
C VAL A 19 12.92 6.09 6.39
N ASP A 20 14.21 6.42 6.55
CA ASP A 20 15.26 5.40 6.62
C ASP A 20 15.06 4.47 7.82
N GLU A 21 14.67 5.04 8.95
CA GLU A 21 14.38 4.26 10.15
C GLU A 21 13.15 3.37 9.95
N GLY A 22 12.12 3.89 9.30
CA GLY A 22 10.93 3.12 8.96
C GLY A 22 11.27 1.95 8.04
N LEU A 23 12.09 2.18 7.02
CA LEU A 23 12.53 1.13 6.12
C LEU A 23 13.36 0.07 6.82
N ALA A 24 14.20 0.47 7.79
CA ALA A 24 14.99 -0.49 8.56
C ALA A 24 14.10 -1.39 9.42
N VAL A 25 13.08 -0.81 10.09
CA VAL A 25 12.12 -1.57 10.88
C VAL A 25 11.32 -2.53 9.98
N LEU A 26 10.93 -2.05 8.81
CA LEU A 26 10.19 -2.86 7.84
C LEU A 26 11.02 -4.04 7.32
N ALA A 27 12.32 -3.81 7.07
CA ALA A 27 13.23 -4.88 6.66
C ALA A 27 13.32 -5.98 7.74
N GLU A 28 13.35 -5.60 9.01
CA GLU A 28 13.31 -6.55 10.13
C GLU A 28 12.01 -7.34 10.12
N ALA A 29 10.87 -6.68 9.89
CA ALA A 29 9.57 -7.35 9.82
C ALA A 29 9.52 -8.37 8.68
N MET A 30 10.03 -8.01 7.51
CA MET A 30 10.06 -8.91 6.35
C MET A 30 10.99 -10.10 6.58
N ALA A 31 12.12 -9.89 7.25
CA ALA A 31 13.01 -10.99 7.63
C ALA A 31 12.33 -11.98 8.57
N LEU A 32 11.48 -11.48 9.48
CA LEU A 32 10.68 -12.34 10.36
C LEU A 32 9.68 -13.19 9.59
N VAL A 33 9.04 -12.63 8.55
CA VAL A 33 8.14 -13.38 7.67
C VAL A 33 8.90 -14.53 7.00
N GLU A 34 10.08 -14.25 6.48
CA GLU A 34 10.91 -15.30 5.84
C GLU A 34 11.33 -16.40 6.80
N SER A 35 11.74 -16.01 8.02
CA SER A 35 12.27 -16.97 8.99
C SER A 35 11.19 -17.79 9.68
N THR A 36 9.99 -17.25 9.86
CA THR A 36 8.91 -17.91 10.59
C THR A 36 7.84 -18.52 9.68
N GLY A 37 7.81 -18.13 8.42
CA GLY A 37 6.76 -18.54 7.48
C GLY A 37 5.40 -17.90 7.77
N VAL A 38 5.31 -16.95 8.70
CA VAL A 38 4.09 -16.23 9.03
C VAL A 38 3.92 -15.08 8.04
N CYS A 39 3.05 -15.27 7.05
CA CYS A 39 2.89 -14.32 5.94
C CYS A 39 1.54 -13.59 5.93
N ILE A 40 0.77 -13.69 7.01
CA ILE A 40 -0.58 -13.12 7.06
C ILE A 40 -0.60 -11.61 6.81
N TYR A 41 0.46 -10.88 7.20
CA TYR A 41 0.55 -9.43 7.02
C TYR A 41 1.50 -9.03 5.88
N GLU A 42 1.92 -9.96 5.05
CA GLU A 42 2.93 -9.71 4.01
C GLU A 42 2.47 -8.63 3.02
N ALA A 43 1.18 -8.65 2.63
CA ALA A 43 0.63 -7.63 1.74
C ALA A 43 0.81 -6.22 2.31
N GLU A 44 0.51 -6.03 3.59
CA GLU A 44 0.68 -4.73 4.24
C GLU A 44 2.15 -4.32 4.33
N LEU A 45 3.06 -5.27 4.54
CA LEU A 45 4.48 -4.97 4.58
C LEU A 45 4.96 -4.41 3.24
N TYR A 46 4.56 -4.99 2.13
CA TYR A 46 4.90 -4.48 0.80
C TYR A 46 4.27 -3.12 0.55
N ARG A 47 3.00 -2.94 0.92
CA ARG A 47 2.33 -1.64 0.74
C ARG A 47 3.06 -0.53 1.51
N ILE A 48 3.38 -0.78 2.77
CA ILE A 48 4.07 0.19 3.61
C ILE A 48 5.46 0.48 3.05
N LYS A 49 6.15 -0.53 2.54
CA LYS A 49 7.45 -0.34 1.92
C LYS A 49 7.37 0.59 0.70
N GLY A 50 6.33 0.43 -0.11
CA GLY A 50 6.07 1.33 -1.24
C GLY A 50 5.80 2.75 -0.79
N GLU A 51 4.96 2.93 0.24
CA GLU A 51 4.65 4.26 0.79
C GLU A 51 5.90 4.95 1.34
N LEU A 52 6.73 4.23 2.08
CA LEU A 52 7.96 4.78 2.64
C LEU A 52 8.98 5.11 1.54
N THR A 53 9.02 4.30 0.49
CA THR A 53 9.90 4.57 -0.66
C THR A 53 9.53 5.90 -1.31
N LEU A 54 8.24 6.20 -1.44
CA LEU A 54 7.77 7.48 -2.00
C LEU A 54 8.07 8.68 -1.11
N LYS A 55 8.36 8.46 0.17
CA LYS A 55 8.68 9.53 1.12
C LYS A 55 10.17 9.85 1.19
N ARG A 56 11.01 9.14 0.44
CA ARG A 56 12.43 9.48 0.33
C ARG A 56 12.58 10.87 -0.26
N PRO A 57 13.58 11.66 0.17
CA PRO A 57 13.77 13.03 -0.34
C PRO A 57 13.89 13.11 -1.86
N GLU A 58 14.50 12.11 -2.50
CA GLU A 58 14.69 12.08 -3.95
C GLU A 58 13.49 11.55 -4.75
N ALA A 59 12.45 11.06 -4.09
CA ALA A 59 11.34 10.37 -4.77
C ALA A 59 10.59 11.25 -5.75
N GLY A 60 10.43 12.52 -5.46
CA GLY A 60 9.69 13.45 -6.33
C GLY A 60 10.35 13.73 -7.67
N SER A 61 11.68 13.54 -7.76
CA SER A 61 12.44 13.83 -8.96
C SER A 61 13.10 12.60 -9.58
N ASN A 62 12.92 11.43 -8.98
CA ASN A 62 13.58 10.19 -9.41
C ASN A 62 12.56 9.16 -9.85
N SER A 63 12.43 8.97 -11.16
CA SER A 63 11.48 8.01 -11.73
C SER A 63 11.77 6.57 -11.33
N GLU A 64 13.04 6.21 -11.08
CA GLU A 64 13.39 4.86 -10.64
C GLU A 64 12.83 4.56 -9.26
N VAL A 65 12.86 5.54 -8.36
CA VAL A 65 12.29 5.40 -7.02
C VAL A 65 10.77 5.23 -7.11
N GLN A 66 10.13 5.96 -8.00
CA GLN A 66 8.69 5.84 -8.20
C GLN A 66 8.30 4.50 -8.81
N GLU A 67 9.10 3.99 -9.75
CA GLU A 67 8.90 2.64 -10.30
C GLU A 67 9.11 1.56 -9.25
N GLU A 68 10.09 1.73 -8.37
CA GLU A 68 10.32 0.83 -7.26
C GLU A 68 9.10 0.77 -6.34
N ALA A 69 8.53 1.92 -6.00
CA ALA A 69 7.33 1.99 -5.19
C ALA A 69 6.14 1.30 -5.88
N GLU A 70 5.96 1.53 -7.17
CA GLU A 70 4.91 0.85 -7.93
C GLU A 70 5.08 -0.68 -7.86
N THR A 71 6.30 -1.17 -7.97
CA THR A 71 6.60 -2.60 -7.87
C THR A 71 6.16 -3.15 -6.52
N TYR A 72 6.45 -2.44 -5.44
CA TYR A 72 6.05 -2.87 -4.10
C TYR A 72 4.53 -2.90 -3.95
N PHE A 73 3.82 -1.90 -4.48
CA PHE A 73 2.35 -1.90 -4.43
C PHE A 73 1.76 -3.07 -5.22
N ARG A 74 2.34 -3.40 -6.37
CA ARG A 74 1.88 -4.54 -7.16
C ARG A 74 2.17 -5.87 -6.47
N GLN A 75 3.30 -5.98 -5.78
CA GLN A 75 3.59 -7.15 -4.95
C GLN A 75 2.58 -7.29 -3.81
N ALA A 76 2.25 -6.18 -3.15
CA ALA A 76 1.24 -6.16 -2.10
C ALA A 76 -0.11 -6.66 -2.64
N LEU A 77 -0.49 -6.18 -3.82
CA LEU A 77 -1.73 -6.56 -4.46
C LEU A 77 -1.77 -8.06 -4.79
N ASN A 78 -0.67 -8.58 -5.35
CA ASN A 78 -0.56 -10.01 -5.67
C ASN A 78 -0.70 -10.87 -4.42
N VAL A 79 0.00 -10.52 -3.34
CA VAL A 79 -0.06 -11.28 -2.08
C VAL A 79 -1.49 -11.25 -1.52
N ALA A 80 -2.13 -10.09 -1.50
CA ALA A 80 -3.49 -9.97 -1.01
C ALA A 80 -4.47 -10.83 -1.82
N ARG A 81 -4.32 -10.86 -3.13
CA ARG A 81 -5.14 -11.70 -4.01
C ARG A 81 -4.93 -13.18 -3.79
N LEU A 82 -3.67 -13.59 -3.62
CA LEU A 82 -3.34 -14.99 -3.34
C LEU A 82 -3.93 -15.44 -2.00
N GLN A 83 -4.00 -14.55 -1.03
CA GLN A 83 -4.58 -14.82 0.28
C GLN A 83 -6.08 -14.60 0.34
N SER A 84 -6.71 -14.13 -0.75
CA SER A 84 -8.11 -13.73 -0.79
C SER A 84 -8.45 -12.68 0.28
N ALA A 85 -7.50 -11.82 0.58
CA ALA A 85 -7.61 -10.80 1.62
C ALA A 85 -8.12 -9.50 1.02
N LYS A 86 -9.44 -9.36 0.89
CA LYS A 86 -10.06 -8.24 0.17
C LYS A 86 -9.81 -6.87 0.79
N SER A 87 -9.75 -6.78 2.11
CA SER A 87 -9.44 -5.51 2.78
C SER A 87 -8.02 -5.05 2.48
N TRP A 88 -7.07 -5.98 2.43
CA TRP A 88 -5.67 -5.68 2.10
C TRP A 88 -5.51 -5.38 0.62
N GLU A 89 -6.27 -6.09 -0.23
CA GLU A 89 -6.33 -5.79 -1.65
C GLU A 89 -6.84 -4.36 -1.89
N LEU A 90 -7.87 -3.94 -1.15
CA LEU A 90 -8.39 -2.57 -1.23
C LEU A 90 -7.31 -1.54 -0.86
N ARG A 91 -6.62 -1.75 0.25
CA ARG A 91 -5.57 -0.82 0.70
C ARG A 91 -4.42 -0.73 -0.30
N ALA A 92 -3.97 -1.87 -0.81
CA ALA A 92 -2.91 -1.90 -1.82
C ALA A 92 -3.34 -1.20 -3.10
N THR A 93 -4.57 -1.43 -3.53
CA THR A 93 -5.12 -0.79 -4.73
C THR A 93 -5.21 0.72 -4.55
N MET A 94 -5.61 1.20 -3.38
CA MET A 94 -5.66 2.64 -3.09
C MET A 94 -4.29 3.29 -3.19
N SER A 95 -3.26 2.67 -2.60
CA SER A 95 -1.89 3.17 -2.68
C SER A 95 -1.41 3.22 -4.13
N LEU A 96 -1.63 2.16 -4.88
CA LEU A 96 -1.25 2.10 -6.29
C LEU A 96 -2.03 3.13 -7.13
N ALA A 97 -3.33 3.26 -6.89
CA ALA A 97 -4.17 4.20 -7.64
C ALA A 97 -3.71 5.65 -7.46
N ARG A 98 -3.32 6.03 -6.25
CA ARG A 98 -2.79 7.37 -6.00
C ARG A 98 -1.52 7.62 -6.79
N LEU A 99 -0.61 6.64 -6.83
CA LEU A 99 0.63 6.76 -7.59
C LEU A 99 0.36 6.85 -9.09
N LEU A 100 -0.50 5.99 -9.62
CA LEU A 100 -0.86 6.00 -11.04
C LEU A 100 -1.50 7.33 -11.44
N ALA A 101 -2.37 7.89 -10.60
CA ALA A 101 -3.01 9.17 -10.87
C ALA A 101 -1.99 10.30 -10.95
N GLN A 102 -0.96 10.27 -10.11
CA GLN A 102 0.12 11.25 -10.14
C GLN A 102 0.92 11.19 -11.43
N HIS A 103 0.95 10.04 -12.10
CA HIS A 103 1.66 9.83 -13.35
C HIS A 103 0.76 9.95 -14.58
N GLY A 104 -0.44 10.51 -14.42
CA GLY A 104 -1.37 10.69 -15.54
C GLY A 104 -2.10 9.43 -15.96
N ARG A 105 -1.99 8.34 -15.19
CA ARG A 105 -2.67 7.05 -15.48
C ARG A 105 -3.96 6.96 -14.68
N ARG A 106 -4.76 8.01 -14.78
CA ARG A 106 -5.98 8.19 -13.98
C ARG A 106 -7.06 7.16 -14.30
N ASP A 107 -7.25 6.85 -15.57
CA ASP A 107 -8.28 5.89 -15.98
C ASP A 107 -7.97 4.48 -15.49
N GLU A 108 -6.69 4.08 -15.53
CA GLU A 108 -6.25 2.81 -14.99
C GLU A 108 -6.48 2.76 -13.47
N ALA A 109 -6.10 3.83 -12.77
CA ALA A 109 -6.30 3.93 -11.33
C ALA A 109 -7.77 3.79 -10.95
N ARG A 110 -8.64 4.51 -11.66
CA ARG A 110 -10.08 4.46 -11.40
C ARG A 110 -10.66 3.06 -11.64
N ALA A 111 -10.28 2.44 -12.75
CA ALA A 111 -10.79 1.11 -13.10
C ALA A 111 -10.40 0.07 -12.05
N MET A 112 -9.15 0.08 -11.61
CA MET A 112 -8.67 -0.85 -10.59
C MET A 112 -9.41 -0.67 -9.26
N LEU A 113 -9.56 0.59 -8.83
CA LEU A 113 -10.20 0.89 -7.56
C LEU A 113 -11.70 0.59 -7.60
N ALA A 114 -12.37 0.90 -8.70
CA ALA A 114 -13.79 0.61 -8.86
C ALA A 114 -14.07 -0.89 -8.79
N GLU A 115 -13.20 -1.70 -9.38
CA GLU A 115 -13.36 -3.16 -9.38
C GLU A 115 -13.33 -3.73 -7.96
N ILE A 116 -12.33 -3.39 -7.16
CA ILE A 116 -12.25 -3.91 -5.79
C ILE A 116 -13.29 -3.28 -4.86
N TYR A 117 -13.58 -2.00 -5.02
CA TYR A 117 -14.62 -1.34 -4.24
C TYR A 117 -15.98 -2.00 -4.48
N GLY A 118 -16.29 -2.35 -5.73
CA GLY A 118 -17.53 -2.99 -6.10
C GLY A 118 -17.72 -4.39 -5.52
N TRP A 119 -16.65 -5.04 -5.04
CA TRP A 119 -16.77 -6.33 -4.40
C TRP A 119 -17.46 -6.24 -3.03
N PHE A 120 -17.30 -5.13 -2.33
CA PHE A 120 -17.83 -4.95 -0.98
C PHE A 120 -19.33 -4.69 -1.02
N THR A 121 -20.09 -5.32 -0.11
CA THR A 121 -21.54 -5.18 0.01
C THR A 121 -21.95 -4.59 1.35
N GLU A 122 -20.99 -4.45 2.29
CA GLU A 122 -21.24 -3.90 3.62
C GLU A 122 -19.94 -3.28 4.14
N GLY A 123 -19.99 -2.66 5.31
CA GLY A 123 -18.82 -2.06 5.93
C GLY A 123 -18.46 -0.70 5.37
N PHE A 124 -19.39 -0.04 4.66
CA PHE A 124 -19.13 1.26 4.02
C PHE A 124 -18.90 2.41 5.01
N ASP A 125 -19.11 2.16 6.29
CA ASP A 125 -18.78 3.10 7.38
C ASP A 125 -17.35 2.93 7.91
N THR A 126 -16.61 1.92 7.43
CA THR A 126 -15.21 1.74 7.82
C THR A 126 -14.33 2.81 7.18
N ALA A 127 -13.20 3.11 7.83
CA ALA A 127 -12.26 4.11 7.33
C ALA A 127 -11.77 3.78 5.92
N ASP A 128 -11.41 2.52 5.66
CA ASP A 128 -10.87 2.11 4.36
C ASP A 128 -11.88 2.32 3.22
N LEU A 129 -13.14 1.93 3.41
CA LEU A 129 -14.16 2.10 2.37
C LEU A 129 -14.58 3.55 2.21
N LYS A 130 -14.59 4.34 3.28
CA LYS A 130 -14.81 5.79 3.17
C LYS A 130 -13.72 6.46 2.36
N ASP A 131 -12.46 6.13 2.64
CA ASP A 131 -11.31 6.69 1.93
C ASP A 131 -11.32 6.25 0.47
N ALA A 132 -11.70 5.01 0.19
CA ALA A 132 -11.81 4.49 -1.17
C ALA A 132 -12.88 5.25 -1.96
N LYS A 133 -14.01 5.54 -1.33
CA LYS A 133 -15.09 6.31 -1.98
C LYS A 133 -14.64 7.72 -2.33
N VAL A 134 -13.95 8.39 -1.40
CA VAL A 134 -13.40 9.73 -1.66
C VAL A 134 -12.43 9.69 -2.84
N LEU A 135 -11.54 8.72 -2.86
CA LEU A 135 -10.56 8.59 -3.93
C LEU A 135 -11.24 8.29 -5.28
N LEU A 136 -12.25 7.41 -5.31
CA LEU A 136 -13.02 7.13 -6.52
C LEU A 136 -13.69 8.40 -7.06
N ASP A 137 -14.28 9.19 -6.18
CA ASP A 137 -14.92 10.44 -6.56
C ASP A 137 -13.90 11.44 -7.15
N GLU A 138 -12.73 11.52 -6.56
CA GLU A 138 -11.64 12.36 -7.07
C GLU A 138 -11.17 11.88 -8.46
N LEU A 139 -11.04 10.57 -8.66
CA LEU A 139 -10.61 10.01 -9.93
C LEU A 139 -11.67 10.13 -11.03
N SER A 140 -12.92 10.29 -10.66
CA SER A 140 -14.05 10.42 -11.60
C SER A 140 -14.38 11.87 -11.93
N ALA A 141 -13.77 12.81 -11.23
CA ALA A 141 -14.03 14.23 -11.42
C ALA A 141 -13.39 14.81 -12.71
#